data_ad1a0a37a0f2561d22ed0324e3916d41
#
_entry.id   ad1a0a37a0f2561d22ed0324e3916d41
#
_cell.length_a   1.000
_cell.length_b   1.000
_cell.length_c   1.000
_cell.angle_alpha   90.00
_cell.angle_beta   90.00
_cell.angle_gamma   90.00
#
_symmetry.space_group_name_H-M   'P 1'
#
loop_
_entity.id
_entity.type
_entity.pdbx_description
1 polymer ?
#
loop_
_entity_poly.entity_id
_entity_poly.type
_entity_poly.pdbx_seq_one_letter_code
_entity_poly.pdbx_strand_id
1 'polypeptide(L)'
;MSENNYKKQLDEMIDIVVKESASDLHLSSGNNPTIRVNGALIPLLKRPKLTKEDTLGFITELLTPEQMESFLKNKEMDFSYSYNKETRFRGNGFFQQGNVGVALRLIPRYIKSLEELNLPPILETFAQKKQGFFLAVGPVGQGKTTTLASMIEIINSNRAEHIVTIEDPIEYIFEQRKSMIDQREVKIDTKDFGTALRSVFR
;
A
#
# COMPACT_ATOMS: atom_id res chain seq x y z
N MET A 1 22.55 -27.15 8.75
CA MET A 1 21.33 -26.70 7.99
C MET A 1 21.43 -25.19 7.92
N SER A 2 21.63 -24.61 6.72
CA SER A 2 21.67 -23.15 6.59
C SER A 2 20.29 -22.65 6.98
N GLU A 3 20.21 -21.85 8.04
CA GLU A 3 19.01 -21.08 8.34
C GLU A 3 18.60 -20.34 7.07
N ASN A 4 17.46 -20.71 6.50
CA ASN A 4 16.90 -19.99 5.36
C ASN A 4 16.60 -18.57 5.86
N ASN A 5 17.46 -17.62 5.53
CA ASN A 5 17.27 -16.22 5.92
C ASN A 5 16.20 -15.62 5.03
N TYR A 6 14.92 -15.93 5.33
CA TYR A 6 13.76 -15.45 4.57
C TYR A 6 13.69 -13.92 4.54
N LYS A 7 14.08 -13.27 5.64
CA LYS A 7 14.13 -11.81 5.70
C LYS A 7 15.06 -11.24 4.62
N LYS A 8 16.29 -11.75 4.54
CA LYS A 8 17.26 -11.30 3.54
C LYS A 8 16.78 -11.57 2.11
N GLN A 9 16.19 -12.73 1.86
CA GLN A 9 15.66 -13.06 0.54
C GLN A 9 14.48 -12.17 0.15
N LEU A 10 13.60 -11.84 1.10
CA LEU A 10 12.50 -10.92 0.91
C LEU A 10 13.01 -9.51 0.59
N ASP A 11 13.98 -9.02 1.37
CA ASP A 11 14.59 -7.71 1.17
C ASP A 11 15.21 -7.58 -0.23
N GLU A 12 15.96 -8.60 -0.68
CA GLU A 12 16.53 -8.63 -2.03
C GLU A 12 15.45 -8.62 -3.14
N MET A 13 14.30 -9.26 -2.92
CA MET A 13 13.18 -9.23 -3.87
C MET A 13 12.49 -7.86 -3.88
N ILE A 14 12.34 -7.24 -2.73
CA ILE A 14 11.80 -5.89 -2.60
C ILE A 14 12.70 -4.86 -3.29
N ASP A 15 14.02 -4.99 -3.15
CA ASP A 15 14.97 -4.13 -3.87
C ASP A 15 14.81 -4.23 -5.39
N ILE A 16 14.54 -5.44 -5.91
CA ILE A 16 14.25 -5.65 -7.33
C ILE A 16 12.94 -4.93 -7.71
N VAL A 17 11.87 -5.04 -6.90
CA VAL A 17 10.59 -4.35 -7.13
C VAL A 17 10.80 -2.84 -7.25
N VAL A 18 11.55 -2.25 -6.32
CA VAL A 18 11.83 -0.81 -6.31
C VAL A 18 12.68 -0.42 -7.52
N LYS A 19 13.75 -1.16 -7.81
CA LYS A 19 14.67 -0.89 -8.92
C LYS A 19 13.98 -0.95 -10.29
N GLU A 20 13.14 -1.96 -10.49
CA GLU A 20 12.43 -2.15 -11.77
C GLU A 20 11.13 -1.34 -11.85
N SER A 21 10.82 -0.50 -10.84
CA SER A 21 9.56 0.25 -10.74
C SER A 21 8.34 -0.64 -10.90
N ALA A 22 8.42 -1.86 -10.33
CA ALA A 22 7.34 -2.82 -10.36
C ALA A 22 6.23 -2.40 -9.39
N SER A 23 4.97 -2.65 -9.76
CA SER A 23 3.81 -2.33 -8.93
C SER A 23 3.51 -3.41 -7.89
N ASP A 24 3.82 -4.67 -8.19
CA ASP A 24 3.47 -5.79 -7.32
C ASP A 24 4.60 -6.84 -7.26
N LEU A 25 4.70 -7.54 -6.12
CA LEU A 25 5.47 -8.77 -5.94
C LEU A 25 4.51 -9.89 -5.53
N HIS A 26 4.55 -11.01 -6.26
CA HIS A 26 3.76 -12.19 -6.01
C HIS A 26 4.67 -13.37 -5.60
N LEU A 27 4.36 -13.99 -4.47
CA LEU A 27 5.06 -15.14 -3.92
C LEU A 27 4.05 -16.29 -3.77
N SER A 28 4.17 -17.31 -4.62
CA SER A 28 3.26 -18.46 -4.62
C SER A 28 4.06 -19.75 -4.73
N SER A 29 3.70 -20.75 -3.94
CA SER A 29 4.33 -22.08 -3.98
C SER A 29 4.24 -22.69 -5.37
N GLY A 30 5.33 -23.33 -5.81
CA GLY A 30 5.45 -23.94 -7.15
C GLY A 30 5.86 -22.96 -8.27
N ASN A 31 5.87 -21.67 -8.02
CA ASN A 31 6.24 -20.63 -8.98
C ASN A 31 7.52 -19.88 -8.57
N ASN A 32 8.21 -19.30 -9.55
CA ASN A 32 9.25 -18.33 -9.25
C ASN A 32 8.60 -17.07 -8.65
N PRO A 33 9.29 -16.36 -7.73
CA PRO A 33 8.87 -15.01 -7.34
C PRO A 33 8.59 -14.18 -8.61
N THR A 34 7.46 -13.49 -8.65
CA THR A 34 7.00 -12.80 -9.87
C THR A 34 6.68 -11.35 -9.54
N ILE A 35 7.20 -10.43 -10.34
CA ILE A 35 6.91 -8.99 -10.23
C ILE A 35 5.94 -8.55 -11.34
N ARG A 36 5.25 -7.44 -11.13
CA ARG A 36 4.42 -6.81 -12.17
C ARG A 36 5.06 -5.50 -12.61
N VAL A 37 5.41 -5.41 -13.89
CA VAL A 37 5.98 -4.20 -14.51
C VAL A 37 5.10 -3.79 -15.68
N ASN A 38 4.62 -2.56 -15.70
CA ASN A 38 3.73 -2.04 -16.75
C ASN A 38 2.52 -2.97 -17.05
N GLY A 39 1.95 -3.57 -16.01
CA GLY A 39 0.82 -4.50 -16.11
C GLY A 39 1.18 -5.95 -16.43
N ALA A 40 2.38 -6.23 -16.95
CA ALA A 40 2.84 -7.57 -17.27
C ALA A 40 3.46 -8.29 -16.07
N LEU A 41 3.16 -9.58 -15.90
CA LEU A 41 3.80 -10.42 -14.88
C LEU A 41 5.12 -10.98 -15.41
N ILE A 42 6.21 -10.72 -14.70
CA ILE A 42 7.58 -11.11 -15.04
C ILE A 42 8.15 -12.00 -13.94
N PRO A 43 8.37 -13.30 -14.18
CA PRO A 43 8.99 -14.19 -13.21
C PRO A 43 10.47 -13.89 -13.04
N LEU A 44 10.97 -13.91 -11.82
CA LEU A 44 12.38 -13.76 -11.49
C LEU A 44 13.11 -15.09 -11.70
N LEU A 45 13.41 -15.43 -12.95
CA LEU A 45 13.97 -16.73 -13.35
C LEU A 45 15.33 -17.07 -12.73
N LYS A 46 16.07 -16.07 -12.24
CA LYS A 46 17.34 -16.28 -11.51
C LYS A 46 17.12 -16.81 -10.08
N ARG A 47 15.88 -16.81 -9.60
CA ARG A 47 15.50 -17.38 -8.30
C ARG A 47 14.78 -18.71 -8.50
N PRO A 48 14.94 -19.68 -7.59
CA PRO A 48 14.23 -20.95 -7.69
C PRO A 48 12.72 -20.77 -7.56
N LYS A 49 12.00 -21.81 -7.94
CA LYS A 49 10.56 -21.93 -7.62
C LYS A 49 10.42 -22.06 -6.11
N LEU A 50 9.46 -21.35 -5.56
CA LEU A 50 9.19 -21.33 -4.12
C LEU A 50 8.55 -22.64 -3.67
N THR A 51 8.99 -23.16 -2.54
CA THR A 51 8.36 -24.27 -1.84
C THR A 51 7.21 -23.75 -0.94
N LYS A 52 6.51 -24.69 -0.30
CA LYS A 52 5.49 -24.35 0.72
C LYS A 52 6.13 -23.71 1.96
N GLU A 53 7.30 -24.19 2.33
CA GLU A 53 8.10 -23.71 3.44
C GLU A 53 8.59 -22.27 3.17
N ASP A 54 9.01 -21.98 1.93
CA ASP A 54 9.44 -20.64 1.54
C ASP A 54 8.30 -19.63 1.67
N THR A 55 7.12 -19.92 1.11
CA THR A 55 5.99 -18.99 1.18
C THR A 55 5.48 -18.80 2.61
N LEU A 56 5.51 -19.84 3.45
CA LEU A 56 5.21 -19.73 4.87
C LEU A 56 6.29 -18.90 5.61
N GLY A 57 7.57 -19.10 5.28
CA GLY A 57 8.65 -18.30 5.83
C GLY A 57 8.53 -16.82 5.50
N PHE A 58 8.22 -16.48 4.25
CA PHE A 58 8.04 -15.08 3.83
C PHE A 58 6.85 -14.40 4.52
N ILE A 59 5.69 -15.06 4.65
CA ILE A 59 4.55 -14.44 5.34
C ILE A 59 4.85 -14.24 6.83
N THR A 60 5.63 -15.12 7.45
CA THR A 60 6.07 -14.99 8.85
C THR A 60 6.95 -13.75 9.06
N GLU A 61 7.78 -13.38 8.07
CA GLU A 61 8.59 -12.15 8.12
C GLU A 61 7.77 -10.86 7.89
N LEU A 62 6.60 -10.99 7.31
CA LEU A 62 5.74 -9.86 6.95
C LEU A 62 4.71 -9.52 8.03
N LEU A 63 4.29 -10.49 8.82
CA LEU A 63 3.22 -10.36 9.81
C LEU A 63 3.77 -10.28 11.23
N THR A 64 3.07 -9.53 12.11
CA THR A 64 3.31 -9.65 13.55
C THR A 64 2.81 -11.00 14.08
N PRO A 65 3.25 -11.45 15.28
CA PRO A 65 2.74 -12.68 15.87
C PRO A 65 1.20 -12.72 15.97
N GLU A 66 0.56 -11.62 16.36
CA GLU A 66 -0.90 -11.51 16.48
C GLU A 66 -1.59 -11.59 15.11
N GLN A 67 -1.01 -10.94 14.10
CA GLN A 67 -1.47 -11.02 12.72
C GLN A 67 -1.33 -12.42 12.16
N MET A 68 -0.24 -13.11 12.47
CA MET A 68 0.01 -14.48 12.04
C MET A 68 -1.01 -15.47 12.63
N GLU A 69 -1.36 -15.31 13.91
CA GLU A 69 -2.42 -16.12 14.55
C GLU A 69 -3.78 -15.91 13.84
N SER A 70 -4.13 -14.65 13.58
CA SER A 70 -5.36 -14.29 12.85
C SER A 70 -5.35 -14.85 11.42
N PHE A 71 -4.22 -14.74 10.71
CA PHE A 71 -4.04 -15.28 9.35
C PHE A 71 -4.24 -16.81 9.31
N LEU A 72 -3.64 -17.53 10.23
CA LEU A 72 -3.79 -19.01 10.29
C LEU A 72 -5.22 -19.44 10.56
N LYS A 73 -5.99 -18.64 11.33
CA LYS A 73 -7.39 -18.87 11.64
C LYS A 73 -8.30 -18.53 10.47
N ASN A 74 -8.15 -17.34 9.89
CA ASN A 74 -9.06 -16.79 8.88
C ASN A 74 -8.68 -17.19 7.46
N LYS A 75 -7.46 -17.71 7.23
CA LYS A 75 -6.90 -18.13 5.94
C LYS A 75 -6.65 -17.03 4.94
N GLU A 76 -6.91 -15.78 5.32
CA GLU A 76 -6.62 -14.58 4.53
C GLU A 76 -6.36 -13.40 5.47
N MET A 77 -5.54 -12.45 5.04
CA MET A 77 -5.25 -11.21 5.76
C MET A 77 -4.72 -10.13 4.83
N ASP A 78 -5.33 -8.94 4.90
CA ASP A 78 -4.74 -7.71 4.41
C ASP A 78 -3.87 -7.09 5.50
N PHE A 79 -2.69 -6.59 5.12
CA PHE A 79 -1.74 -5.96 6.04
C PHE A 79 -0.93 -4.88 5.35
N SER A 80 -0.33 -4.00 6.14
CA SER A 80 0.66 -3.04 5.67
C SER A 80 2.05 -3.48 6.09
N TYR A 81 3.02 -3.31 5.21
CA TYR A 81 4.41 -3.63 5.47
C TYR A 81 5.32 -2.45 5.10
N SER A 82 6.09 -1.95 6.06
CA SER A 82 7.08 -0.90 5.86
C SER A 82 8.47 -1.53 5.72
N TYR A 83 9.02 -1.52 4.51
CA TYR A 83 10.37 -2.03 4.26
C TYR A 83 11.43 -1.10 4.86
N ASN A 84 11.25 0.20 4.64
CA ASN A 84 12.07 1.25 5.22
C ASN A 84 11.23 2.53 5.37
N LYS A 85 11.87 3.67 5.72
CA LYS A 85 11.17 4.96 5.86
C LYS A 85 10.52 5.45 4.55
N GLU A 86 10.97 4.92 3.42
CA GLU A 86 10.62 5.41 2.09
C GLU A 86 9.75 4.45 1.30
N THR A 87 9.77 3.16 1.63
CA THR A 87 9.13 2.09 0.85
C THR A 87 8.11 1.35 1.70
N ARG A 88 6.86 1.42 1.32
CA ARG A 88 5.75 0.75 1.99
C ARG A 88 4.96 -0.09 1.00
N PHE A 89 4.44 -1.20 1.48
CA PHE A 89 3.61 -2.12 0.72
C PHE A 89 2.27 -2.35 1.40
N ARG A 90 1.23 -2.47 0.60
CA ARG A 90 0.01 -3.17 0.98
C ARG A 90 0.20 -4.64 0.66
N GLY A 91 0.01 -5.50 1.65
CA GLY A 91 0.12 -6.95 1.53
C GLY A 91 -1.24 -7.62 1.62
N ASN A 92 -1.41 -8.70 0.88
CA ASN A 92 -2.48 -9.66 1.05
C ASN A 92 -1.86 -11.05 1.16
N GLY A 93 -2.05 -11.70 2.31
CA GLY A 93 -1.73 -13.11 2.53
C GLY A 93 -2.98 -13.96 2.38
N PHE A 94 -2.90 -15.09 1.73
CA PHE A 94 -4.03 -15.99 1.50
C PHE A 94 -3.60 -17.45 1.39
N PHE A 95 -4.54 -18.34 1.62
CA PHE A 95 -4.33 -19.76 1.36
C PHE A 95 -4.94 -20.15 0.01
N GLN A 96 -4.18 -20.91 -0.78
CA GLN A 96 -4.64 -21.53 -2.03
C GLN A 96 -4.15 -22.98 -2.10
N GLN A 97 -5.04 -23.93 -2.36
CA GLN A 97 -4.71 -25.38 -2.45
C GLN A 97 -3.86 -25.88 -1.26
N GLY A 98 -4.18 -25.38 -0.05
CA GLY A 98 -3.46 -25.73 1.18
C GLY A 98 -2.09 -25.07 1.37
N ASN A 99 -1.68 -24.18 0.47
CA ASN A 99 -0.40 -23.45 0.54
C ASN A 99 -0.63 -21.97 0.74
N VAL A 100 0.36 -21.29 1.32
CA VAL A 100 0.34 -19.83 1.48
C VAL A 100 0.72 -19.15 0.16
N GLY A 101 -0.01 -18.10 -0.18
CA GLY A 101 0.34 -17.13 -1.21
C GLY A 101 0.45 -15.74 -0.60
N VAL A 102 1.29 -14.88 -1.17
CA VAL A 102 1.48 -13.48 -0.75
C VAL A 102 1.49 -12.60 -1.99
N ALA A 103 0.74 -11.52 -1.93
CA ALA A 103 0.81 -10.44 -2.89
C ALA A 103 1.18 -9.15 -2.16
N LEU A 104 2.25 -8.49 -2.57
CA LEU A 104 2.68 -7.19 -2.06
C LEU A 104 2.53 -6.15 -3.16
N ARG A 105 1.76 -5.10 -2.92
CA ARG A 105 1.63 -3.94 -3.80
C ARG A 105 2.45 -2.78 -3.27
N LEU A 106 3.36 -2.27 -4.09
CA LEU A 106 4.15 -1.08 -3.75
C LEU A 106 3.24 0.14 -3.66
N ILE A 107 3.32 0.87 -2.55
CA ILE A 107 2.62 2.15 -2.36
C ILE A 107 3.48 3.26 -2.96
N PRO A 108 2.99 3.97 -4.00
CA PRO A 108 3.76 5.01 -4.63
C PRO A 108 3.93 6.22 -3.70
N ARG A 109 5.14 6.79 -3.64
CA ARG A 109 5.41 8.06 -2.94
C ARG A 109 5.12 9.27 -3.81
N TYR A 110 5.34 9.12 -5.11
CA TYR A 110 5.11 10.22 -6.04
C TYR A 110 3.62 10.37 -6.32
N ILE A 111 3.08 11.50 -5.90
CA ILE A 111 1.71 11.89 -6.17
C ILE A 111 1.72 12.76 -7.41
N LYS A 112 1.14 12.29 -8.50
CA LYS A 112 1.04 13.02 -9.75
C LYS A 112 0.17 14.26 -9.58
N SER A 113 0.55 15.35 -10.24
CA SER A 113 -0.27 16.56 -10.30
C SER A 113 -1.57 16.33 -11.09
N LEU A 114 -2.55 17.24 -10.96
CA LEU A 114 -3.77 17.18 -11.76
C LEU A 114 -3.46 17.28 -13.26
N GLU A 115 -2.46 18.06 -13.65
CA GLU A 115 -1.99 18.20 -15.03
C GLU A 115 -1.42 16.90 -15.57
N GLU A 116 -0.52 16.24 -14.82
CA GLU A 116 0.06 14.94 -15.19
C GLU A 116 -0.97 13.82 -15.28
N LEU A 117 -2.09 13.97 -14.56
CA LEU A 117 -3.24 13.05 -14.62
C LEU A 117 -4.22 13.41 -15.73
N ASN A 118 -3.98 14.49 -16.51
CA ASN A 118 -4.90 15.04 -17.51
C ASN A 118 -6.31 15.33 -16.93
N LEU A 119 -6.36 15.79 -15.68
CA LEU A 119 -7.62 16.11 -15.00
C LEU A 119 -8.01 17.58 -15.22
N PRO A 120 -9.32 17.91 -15.20
CA PRO A 120 -9.79 19.27 -15.41
C PRO A 120 -9.22 20.26 -14.38
N PRO A 121 -8.71 21.44 -14.81
CA PRO A 121 -8.11 22.44 -13.90
C PRO A 121 -9.08 22.98 -12.83
N ILE A 122 -10.39 22.84 -13.03
CA ILE A 122 -11.41 23.24 -12.06
C ILE A 122 -11.24 22.54 -10.70
N LEU A 123 -10.62 21.35 -10.66
CA LEU A 123 -10.35 20.60 -9.43
C LEU A 123 -9.41 21.37 -8.49
N GLU A 124 -8.47 22.15 -9.03
CA GLU A 124 -7.63 23.04 -8.24
C GLU A 124 -8.46 24.09 -7.50
N THR A 125 -9.46 24.66 -8.15
CA THR A 125 -10.38 25.61 -7.54
C THR A 125 -11.13 24.99 -6.36
N PHE A 126 -11.53 23.72 -6.46
CA PHE A 126 -12.15 23.01 -5.33
C PHE A 126 -11.16 22.76 -4.20
N ALA A 127 -9.92 22.38 -4.51
CA ALA A 127 -8.86 22.18 -3.48
C ALA A 127 -8.55 23.48 -2.73
N GLN A 128 -8.71 24.64 -3.35
CA GLN A 128 -8.48 25.94 -2.72
C GLN A 128 -9.62 26.42 -1.81
N LYS A 129 -10.81 25.80 -1.84
CA LYS A 129 -11.94 26.17 -0.97
C LYS A 129 -11.61 25.90 0.48
N LYS A 130 -11.95 26.85 1.37
CA LYS A 130 -11.76 26.72 2.82
C LYS A 130 -12.85 25.91 3.50
N GLN A 131 -14.00 25.80 2.89
CA GLN A 131 -15.19 25.12 3.40
C GLN A 131 -15.93 24.43 2.29
N GLY A 132 -16.62 23.34 2.60
CA GLY A 132 -17.44 22.60 1.67
C GLY A 132 -17.28 21.09 1.82
N PHE A 133 -17.90 20.38 0.90
CA PHE A 133 -17.83 18.94 0.78
C PHE A 133 -17.54 18.61 -0.68
N PHE A 134 -16.53 17.78 -0.92
CA PHE A 134 -16.19 17.27 -2.25
C PHE A 134 -16.35 15.74 -2.25
N LEU A 135 -17.06 15.20 -3.23
CA LEU A 135 -17.32 13.78 -3.35
C LEU A 135 -16.77 13.24 -4.68
N ALA A 136 -15.78 12.36 -4.61
CA ALA A 136 -15.29 11.59 -5.75
C ALA A 136 -16.02 10.24 -5.83
N VAL A 137 -16.82 10.04 -6.87
CA VAL A 137 -17.61 8.82 -7.07
C VAL A 137 -17.27 8.11 -8.37
N GLY A 138 -17.40 6.80 -8.37
CA GLY A 138 -17.15 5.96 -9.54
C GLY A 138 -16.78 4.53 -9.15
N PRO A 139 -16.70 3.60 -10.11
CA PRO A 139 -16.26 2.22 -9.89
C PRO A 139 -14.84 2.10 -9.34
N VAL A 140 -14.46 0.91 -8.89
CA VAL A 140 -13.08 0.61 -8.47
C VAL A 140 -12.12 0.81 -9.66
N GLY A 141 -10.92 1.35 -9.39
CA GLY A 141 -9.88 1.53 -10.40
C GLY A 141 -10.04 2.77 -11.29
N GLN A 142 -11.04 3.63 -11.06
CA GLN A 142 -11.29 4.84 -11.88
C GLN A 142 -10.55 6.09 -11.37
N GLY A 143 -9.51 5.93 -10.55
CA GLY A 143 -8.64 7.03 -10.14
C GLY A 143 -9.20 7.95 -9.05
N LYS A 144 -10.25 7.56 -8.30
CA LYS A 144 -10.81 8.38 -7.21
C LYS A 144 -9.76 8.78 -6.19
N THR A 145 -9.06 7.79 -5.62
CA THR A 145 -8.01 8.01 -4.60
C THR A 145 -6.85 8.81 -5.17
N THR A 146 -6.44 8.53 -6.41
CA THR A 146 -5.39 9.27 -7.11
C THR A 146 -5.76 10.75 -7.29
N THR A 147 -7.01 11.03 -7.69
CA THR A 147 -7.51 12.41 -7.82
C THR A 147 -7.53 13.14 -6.49
N LEU A 148 -8.05 12.49 -5.44
CA LEU A 148 -8.07 13.06 -4.08
C LEU A 148 -6.65 13.29 -3.55
N ALA A 149 -5.71 12.36 -3.79
CA ALA A 149 -4.31 12.52 -3.40
C ALA A 149 -3.68 13.74 -4.07
N SER A 150 -3.89 13.94 -5.38
CA SER A 150 -3.46 15.14 -6.10
C SER A 150 -4.03 16.44 -5.51
N MET A 151 -5.32 16.45 -5.16
CA MET A 151 -5.96 17.62 -4.56
C MET A 151 -5.41 17.90 -3.15
N ILE A 152 -5.20 16.87 -2.34
CA ILE A 152 -4.58 16.98 -1.01
C ILE A 152 -3.16 17.53 -1.14
N GLU A 153 -2.39 17.09 -2.13
CA GLU A 153 -1.02 17.55 -2.35
C GLU A 153 -0.96 19.04 -2.75
N ILE A 154 -1.96 19.54 -3.47
CA ILE A 154 -2.13 20.98 -3.75
C ILE A 154 -2.33 21.76 -2.43
N ILE A 155 -3.19 21.28 -1.54
CA ILE A 155 -3.43 21.89 -0.23
C ILE A 155 -2.14 21.85 0.59
N ASN A 156 -1.52 20.68 0.70
CA ASN A 156 -0.28 20.43 1.44
C ASN A 156 0.87 21.37 1.02
N SER A 157 0.97 21.61 -0.28
CA SER A 157 2.05 22.45 -0.83
C SER A 157 1.78 23.96 -0.70
N ASN A 158 0.52 24.38 -0.62
CA ASN A 158 0.16 25.79 -0.72
C ASN A 158 -0.40 26.40 0.57
N ARG A 159 -0.95 25.59 1.49
CA ARG A 159 -1.65 26.03 2.70
C ARG A 159 -1.00 25.46 3.95
N ALA A 160 -1.07 26.20 5.06
CA ALA A 160 -0.64 25.78 6.38
C ALA A 160 -1.88 25.27 7.15
N GLU A 161 -2.27 24.04 6.88
CA GLU A 161 -3.47 23.40 7.45
C GLU A 161 -3.10 22.12 8.21
N HIS A 162 -3.99 21.66 9.08
CA HIS A 162 -3.92 20.31 9.60
C HIS A 162 -4.83 19.41 8.76
N ILE A 163 -4.24 18.49 8.01
CA ILE A 163 -4.94 17.56 7.13
C ILE A 163 -4.99 16.21 7.83
N VAL A 164 -6.16 15.63 7.96
CA VAL A 164 -6.31 14.26 8.46
C VAL A 164 -6.93 13.40 7.38
N THR A 165 -6.28 12.28 7.03
CA THR A 165 -6.89 11.25 6.20
C THR A 165 -7.31 10.05 7.04
N ILE A 166 -8.37 9.38 6.61
CA ILE A 166 -8.85 8.11 7.19
C ILE A 166 -9.03 7.16 6.01
N GLU A 167 -8.23 6.10 5.95
CA GLU A 167 -8.09 5.25 4.76
C GLU A 167 -8.20 3.75 5.13
N ASP A 168 -8.68 2.91 4.21
CA ASP A 168 -8.76 1.44 4.40
C ASP A 168 -8.36 0.72 3.09
N PRO A 169 -7.02 0.52 2.90
CA PRO A 169 -5.87 1.07 3.61
C PRO A 169 -5.32 2.37 2.98
N ILE A 170 -4.19 2.89 3.52
CA ILE A 170 -3.44 4.00 2.94
C ILE A 170 -2.89 3.60 1.56
N GLU A 171 -3.20 4.40 0.52
CA GLU A 171 -2.75 4.16 -0.87
C GLU A 171 -1.64 5.12 -1.32
N TYR A 172 -1.47 6.27 -0.68
CA TYR A 172 -0.41 7.25 -0.95
C TYR A 172 0.19 7.73 0.36
N ILE A 173 1.51 7.95 0.39
CA ILE A 173 2.19 8.54 1.55
C ILE A 173 2.48 10.00 1.22
N PHE A 174 1.93 10.92 2.03
CA PHE A 174 2.17 12.34 1.90
C PHE A 174 3.43 12.76 2.65
N GLU A 175 4.28 13.55 1.99
CA GLU A 175 5.36 14.24 2.68
C GLU A 175 4.82 15.48 3.38
N GLN A 176 5.30 15.75 4.60
CA GLN A 176 5.00 16.99 5.31
C GLN A 176 5.60 18.18 4.56
N ARG A 177 4.77 19.15 4.13
CA ARG A 177 5.21 20.36 3.45
C ARG A 177 4.78 21.60 4.23
N LYS A 178 3.85 22.40 3.71
CA LYS A 178 3.28 23.53 4.45
C LYS A 178 2.22 23.09 5.45
N SER A 179 1.46 22.06 5.11
CA SER A 179 0.48 21.47 6.03
C SER A 179 1.10 20.37 6.90
N MET A 180 0.50 20.15 8.06
CA MET A 180 0.71 18.95 8.87
C MET A 180 -0.31 17.90 8.41
N ILE A 181 0.14 16.70 8.07
CA ILE A 181 -0.73 15.62 7.58
C ILE A 181 -0.65 14.43 8.52
N ASP A 182 -1.79 14.02 9.08
CA ASP A 182 -1.97 12.79 9.85
C ASP A 182 -2.78 11.80 9.03
N GLN A 183 -2.13 10.72 8.59
CA GLN A 183 -2.78 9.63 7.86
C GLN A 183 -3.10 8.50 8.82
N ARG A 184 -4.37 8.10 8.88
CA ARG A 184 -4.87 7.06 9.80
C ARG A 184 -5.46 5.89 9.02
N GLU A 185 -4.88 4.72 9.20
CA GLU A 185 -5.33 3.49 8.56
C GLU A 185 -6.34 2.74 9.44
N VAL A 186 -7.49 2.37 8.87
CA VAL A 186 -8.50 1.56 9.54
C VAL A 186 -7.93 0.18 9.88
N LYS A 187 -8.24 -0.34 11.05
CA LYS A 187 -7.75 -1.60 11.65
C LYS A 187 -6.28 -1.56 12.14
N ILE A 188 -5.53 -0.50 11.85
CA ILE A 188 -4.17 -0.29 12.33
C ILE A 188 -4.14 0.88 13.31
N ASP A 189 -4.50 2.09 12.86
CA ASP A 189 -4.47 3.32 13.65
C ASP A 189 -5.82 3.68 14.26
N THR A 190 -6.88 3.09 13.75
CA THR A 190 -8.25 3.29 14.22
C THR A 190 -9.10 2.05 13.99
N LYS A 191 -10.13 1.86 14.83
CA LYS A 191 -11.03 0.71 14.74
C LYS A 191 -11.87 0.72 13.46
N ASP A 192 -12.43 1.87 13.13
CA ASP A 192 -13.33 2.09 11.99
C ASP A 192 -13.40 3.57 11.60
N PHE A 193 -13.95 3.86 10.41
CA PHE A 193 -14.12 5.22 9.91
C PHE A 193 -14.91 6.12 10.86
N GLY A 194 -16.00 5.62 11.45
CA GLY A 194 -16.86 6.40 12.34
C GLY A 194 -16.15 6.81 13.63
N THR A 195 -15.34 5.92 14.19
CA THR A 195 -14.53 6.19 15.39
C THR A 195 -13.44 7.21 15.09
N ALA A 196 -12.74 7.06 13.98
CA ALA A 196 -11.72 8.01 13.54
C ALA A 196 -12.31 9.40 13.30
N LEU A 197 -13.42 9.49 12.54
CA LEU A 197 -14.07 10.75 12.20
C LEU A 197 -14.53 11.52 13.46
N ARG A 198 -15.15 10.83 14.42
CA ARG A 198 -15.53 11.46 15.71
C ARG A 198 -14.33 12.00 16.49
N SER A 199 -13.16 11.40 16.36
CA SER A 199 -11.97 11.87 17.07
C SER A 199 -11.34 13.10 16.41
N VAL A 200 -11.47 13.25 15.09
CA VAL A 200 -10.95 14.41 14.34
C VAL A 200 -11.71 15.71 14.66
N PHE A 201 -13.00 15.62 15.02
CA PHE A 201 -13.82 16.78 15.35
C PHE A 201 -13.79 17.19 16.82
N ARG A 202 -12.87 16.63 17.63
CA ARG A 202 -12.68 16.99 19.04
C ARG A 202 -11.41 17.76 19.26
#